data_307cf46a8e27ab1dee5726f077952a80
#
_entry.id   307cf46a8e27ab1dee5726f077952a80
#
_cell.length_a   1.000
_cell.length_b   1.000
_cell.length_c   1.000
_cell.angle_alpha   90.00
_cell.angle_beta   90.00
_cell.angle_gamma   90.00
#
_symmetry.space_group_name_H-M   'P 1'
#
loop_
_entity.id
_entity.type
_entity.pdbx_description
1 polymer ?
#
loop_
_entity_poly.entity_id
_entity_poly.type
_entity_poly.pdbx_seq_one_letter_code
_entity_poly.pdbx_strand_id
1 'polypeptide(L)'
;MLKLGPLILIVNLFFSISSIAETKYQEKTKDIIEGELRKFIFSRNSELLPRPLVIDADDNVVEIGFTEKILVINFWATWCAPCKKEMPSLNSLAQNMKNESFRIITVASGRNSKTAIDTFFNDYNLFNLSKYRDPRGNMAIKYGVTALPTTIVINSTGVEIGRIIGDIDWDTPDTIIFFKKLVTLG
;
A
#
# COMPACT_ATOMS: atom_id res chain seq x y z
N MET A 1 -10.10 -27.59 45.87
CA MET A 1 -10.62 -27.78 44.50
C MET A 1 -10.81 -26.43 43.87
N LEU A 2 -9.84 -25.93 43.12
CA LEU A 2 -9.91 -24.61 42.45
C LEU A 2 -10.52 -24.83 41.07
N LYS A 3 -11.68 -24.23 40.80
CA LYS A 3 -12.34 -24.26 39.49
C LYS A 3 -11.59 -23.24 38.57
N LEU A 4 -10.82 -23.74 37.61
CA LEU A 4 -10.35 -22.90 36.51
C LEU A 4 -11.57 -22.51 35.64
N GLY A 5 -11.89 -21.23 35.64
CA GLY A 5 -12.97 -20.64 34.89
C GLY A 5 -12.57 -20.27 33.45
N PRO A 6 -13.48 -19.73 32.64
CA PRO A 6 -13.49 -19.72 31.18
C PRO A 6 -12.54 -18.73 30.48
N LEU A 7 -11.39 -18.35 31.12
CA LEU A 7 -10.49 -17.34 30.59
C LEU A 7 -9.66 -17.80 29.37
N ILE A 8 -9.54 -19.10 29.16
CA ILE A 8 -8.72 -19.68 28.08
C ILE A 8 -9.42 -19.61 26.71
N LEU A 9 -10.77 -19.55 26.69
CA LEU A 9 -11.53 -19.56 25.43
C LEU A 9 -11.49 -18.21 24.67
N ILE A 10 -11.32 -17.10 25.40
CA ILE A 10 -11.35 -15.75 24.80
C ILE A 10 -10.05 -15.43 24.01
N VAL A 11 -8.90 -15.89 24.52
CA VAL A 11 -7.60 -15.64 23.87
C VAL A 11 -7.49 -16.38 22.52
N ASN A 12 -8.07 -17.57 22.42
CA ASN A 12 -8.06 -18.34 21.15
C ASN A 12 -8.98 -17.77 20.08
N LEU A 13 -10.05 -17.03 20.46
CA LEU A 13 -10.98 -16.46 19.48
C LEU A 13 -10.38 -15.26 18.73
N PHE A 14 -9.55 -14.45 19.41
CA PHE A 14 -8.88 -13.32 18.77
C PHE A 14 -7.79 -13.76 17.77
N PHE A 15 -7.05 -14.82 18.07
CA PHE A 15 -6.04 -15.37 17.15
C PHE A 15 -6.66 -15.97 15.88
N SER A 16 -7.84 -16.57 16.00
CA SER A 16 -8.57 -17.19 14.88
C SER A 16 -9.12 -16.17 13.88
N ILE A 17 -9.53 -14.97 14.32
CA ILE A 17 -10.09 -13.93 13.44
C ILE A 17 -9.01 -13.30 12.58
N SER A 18 -7.81 -13.09 13.10
CA SER A 18 -6.67 -12.55 12.35
C SER A 18 -6.20 -13.48 11.22
N SER A 19 -6.08 -14.76 11.50
CA SER A 19 -5.69 -15.79 10.53
C SER A 19 -6.72 -15.96 9.40
N ILE A 20 -8.01 -15.79 9.69
CA ILE A 20 -9.10 -15.89 8.71
C ILE A 20 -9.12 -14.70 7.74
N ALA A 21 -8.77 -13.48 8.19
CA ALA A 21 -8.75 -12.30 7.33
C ALA A 21 -7.61 -12.37 6.29
N GLU A 22 -6.46 -12.87 6.66
CA GLU A 22 -5.29 -13.05 5.79
C GLU A 22 -5.56 -14.09 4.69
N THR A 23 -6.13 -15.23 5.04
CA THR A 23 -6.54 -16.29 4.10
C THR A 23 -7.64 -15.83 3.13
N LYS A 24 -8.50 -14.87 3.51
CA LYS A 24 -9.58 -14.36 2.68
C LYS A 24 -9.06 -13.65 1.42
N TYR A 25 -8.13 -12.71 1.55
CA TYR A 25 -7.57 -12.00 0.39
C TYR A 25 -6.77 -12.94 -0.50
N GLN A 26 -5.87 -13.73 0.07
CA GLN A 26 -5.05 -14.67 -0.67
C GLN A 26 -5.89 -15.75 -1.37
N GLU A 27 -6.81 -16.39 -0.65
CA GLU A 27 -7.69 -17.42 -1.21
C GLU A 27 -8.56 -16.90 -2.37
N LYS A 28 -9.13 -15.69 -2.21
CA LYS A 28 -10.06 -15.12 -3.18
C LYS A 28 -9.40 -14.45 -4.39
N THR A 29 -8.08 -14.27 -4.38
CA THR A 29 -7.34 -13.63 -5.47
C THR A 29 -6.28 -14.53 -6.10
N LYS A 30 -6.07 -15.75 -5.61
CA LYS A 30 -5.04 -16.68 -6.11
C LYS A 30 -5.10 -16.92 -7.61
N ASP A 31 -6.32 -16.98 -8.17
CA ASP A 31 -6.55 -17.28 -9.60
C ASP A 31 -6.29 -16.05 -10.50
N ILE A 32 -5.99 -14.88 -9.90
CA ILE A 32 -5.71 -13.62 -10.60
C ILE A 32 -4.22 -13.27 -10.48
N ILE A 33 -3.46 -13.97 -9.61
CA ILE A 33 -2.03 -13.73 -9.39
C ILE A 33 -1.22 -14.30 -10.56
N GLU A 34 -1.18 -13.56 -11.66
CA GLU A 34 -0.42 -13.88 -12.86
C GLU A 34 0.48 -12.71 -13.28
N GLY A 35 1.36 -12.93 -14.26
CA GLY A 35 2.22 -11.91 -14.82
C GLY A 35 3.01 -11.15 -13.76
N GLU A 36 2.90 -9.83 -13.77
CA GLU A 36 3.57 -8.91 -12.84
C GLU A 36 3.09 -9.07 -11.39
N LEU A 37 1.84 -9.49 -11.18
CA LEU A 37 1.26 -9.72 -9.84
C LEU A 37 1.91 -10.89 -9.10
N ARG A 38 2.70 -11.74 -9.75
CA ARG A 38 3.49 -12.78 -9.07
C ARG A 38 4.52 -12.20 -8.10
N LYS A 39 4.85 -10.91 -8.22
CA LYS A 39 5.66 -10.17 -7.27
C LYS A 39 4.90 -9.76 -6.01
N PHE A 40 3.56 -9.91 -5.97
CA PHE A 40 2.75 -9.58 -4.81
C PHE A 40 2.95 -10.60 -3.69
N ILE A 41 3.47 -10.14 -2.57
CA ILE A 41 3.73 -10.95 -1.39
C ILE A 41 2.61 -10.66 -0.39
N PHE A 42 1.73 -11.64 -0.16
CA PHE A 42 0.71 -11.51 0.89
C PHE A 42 1.36 -11.40 2.27
N SER A 43 0.85 -10.47 3.08
CA SER A 43 1.29 -10.33 4.47
C SER A 43 0.90 -11.56 5.28
N ARG A 44 1.82 -12.04 6.10
CA ARG A 44 1.56 -13.11 7.08
C ARG A 44 1.26 -12.56 8.47
N ASN A 45 1.44 -11.25 8.64
CA ASN A 45 1.25 -10.56 9.90
C ASN A 45 -0.04 -9.76 9.83
N SER A 46 -0.88 -9.90 10.85
CA SER A 46 -2.08 -9.09 11.03
C SER A 46 -1.82 -7.86 11.90
N GLU A 47 -0.57 -7.39 11.93
CA GLU A 47 -0.17 -6.24 12.72
C GLU A 47 -0.74 -4.96 12.10
N LEU A 48 -1.27 -4.10 12.95
CA LEU A 48 -1.74 -2.78 12.57
C LEU A 48 -0.54 -1.89 12.23
N LEU A 49 -0.51 -1.39 11.01
CA LEU A 49 0.46 -0.38 10.63
C LEU A 49 0.09 0.97 11.26
N PRO A 50 1.08 1.77 11.68
CA PRO A 50 0.82 3.13 12.12
C PRO A 50 0.25 3.94 10.96
N ARG A 51 -0.59 4.94 11.24
CA ARG A 51 -1.04 5.85 10.18
C ARG A 51 0.14 6.56 9.53
N PRO A 52 0.15 6.69 8.18
CA PRO A 52 1.21 7.38 7.47
C PRO A 52 1.33 8.84 7.92
N LEU A 53 2.50 9.24 8.43
CA LEU A 53 2.84 10.61 8.75
C LEU A 53 3.82 11.12 7.69
N VAL A 54 3.37 12.04 6.86
CA VAL A 54 4.08 12.51 5.67
C VAL A 54 4.06 14.04 5.58
N ILE A 55 4.86 14.60 4.68
CA ILE A 55 4.82 16.02 4.31
C ILE A 55 4.10 16.17 2.97
N ASP A 56 3.09 17.01 2.92
CA ASP A 56 2.32 17.29 1.72
C ASP A 56 3.02 18.28 0.75
N ALA A 57 2.32 18.67 -0.32
CA ALA A 57 2.83 19.60 -1.32
C ALA A 57 3.02 21.03 -0.78
N ASP A 58 2.32 21.39 0.29
CA ASP A 58 2.37 22.72 0.94
C ASP A 58 3.31 22.77 2.14
N ASP A 59 4.15 21.74 2.30
CA ASP A 59 5.12 21.59 3.39
C ASP A 59 4.48 21.34 4.78
N ASN A 60 3.19 20.97 4.85
CA ASN A 60 2.55 20.60 6.09
C ASN A 60 2.82 19.14 6.44
N VAL A 61 2.97 18.85 7.73
CA VAL A 61 2.97 17.49 8.24
C VAL A 61 1.53 17.01 8.36
N VAL A 62 1.18 15.95 7.65
CA VAL A 62 -0.17 15.39 7.61
C VAL A 62 -0.17 13.92 7.95
N GLU A 63 -1.21 13.49 8.65
CA GLU A 63 -1.49 12.08 8.92
C GLU A 63 -2.57 11.58 7.94
N ILE A 64 -2.29 10.48 7.25
CA ILE A 64 -3.22 9.87 6.29
C ILE A 64 -4.07 8.83 7.02
N GLY A 65 -5.39 8.99 6.98
CA GLY A 65 -6.34 8.01 7.52
C GLY A 65 -6.50 6.78 6.62
N PHE A 66 -6.98 5.69 7.20
CA PHE A 66 -7.42 4.50 6.48
C PHE A 66 -8.94 4.60 6.23
N THR A 67 -9.33 5.53 5.36
CA THR A 67 -10.74 5.87 5.09
C THR A 67 -11.35 5.06 3.95
N GLU A 68 -10.52 4.63 3.02
CA GLU A 68 -10.90 3.79 1.90
C GLU A 68 -10.81 2.30 2.27
N LYS A 69 -11.51 1.44 1.54
CA LYS A 69 -11.42 -0.01 1.71
C LYS A 69 -10.00 -0.52 1.44
N ILE A 70 -9.33 0.09 0.44
CA ILE A 70 -7.96 -0.22 0.06
C ILE A 70 -7.15 1.08 -0.06
N LEU A 71 -6.07 1.17 0.70
CA LEU A 71 -5.03 2.18 0.57
C LEU A 71 -3.76 1.53 0.00
N VAL A 72 -3.23 2.08 -1.07
CA VAL A 72 -1.95 1.70 -1.68
C VAL A 72 -0.93 2.79 -1.39
N ILE A 73 0.20 2.42 -0.81
CA ILE A 73 1.32 3.32 -0.51
C ILE A 73 2.52 2.91 -1.35
N ASN A 74 2.90 3.75 -2.31
CA ASN A 74 4.10 3.55 -3.12
C ASN A 74 5.24 4.40 -2.58
N PHE A 75 6.31 3.75 -2.13
CA PHE A 75 7.56 4.38 -1.70
C PHE A 75 8.52 4.47 -2.89
N TRP A 76 8.95 5.67 -3.22
CA TRP A 76 9.77 5.94 -4.40
C TRP A 76 10.82 7.03 -4.15
N ALA A 77 11.64 7.34 -5.16
CA ALA A 77 12.55 8.50 -5.13
C ALA A 77 12.86 9.02 -6.55
N THR A 78 13.18 10.30 -6.65
CA THR A 78 13.51 10.96 -7.92
C THR A 78 14.78 10.43 -8.58
N TRP A 79 15.69 9.86 -7.82
CA TRP A 79 16.93 9.22 -8.27
C TRP A 79 16.78 7.72 -8.55
N CYS A 80 15.63 7.12 -8.26
CA CYS A 80 15.34 5.70 -8.44
C CYS A 80 14.79 5.47 -9.86
N ALA A 81 15.60 4.92 -10.75
CA ALA A 81 15.21 4.68 -12.15
C ALA A 81 13.99 3.73 -12.30
N PRO A 82 13.93 2.54 -11.63
CA PRO A 82 12.76 1.67 -11.72
C PRO A 82 11.51 2.33 -11.14
N CYS A 83 11.63 3.16 -10.07
CA CYS A 83 10.49 3.91 -9.54
C CYS A 83 9.88 4.84 -10.60
N LYS A 84 10.73 5.62 -11.29
CA LYS A 84 10.28 6.53 -12.34
C LYS A 84 9.63 5.81 -13.52
N LYS A 85 10.09 4.60 -13.83
CA LYS A 85 9.54 3.77 -14.91
C LYS A 85 8.10 3.34 -14.64
N GLU A 86 7.78 2.96 -13.41
CA GLU A 86 6.43 2.46 -13.05
C GLU A 86 5.39 3.56 -12.82
N MET A 87 5.80 4.79 -12.49
CA MET A 87 4.89 5.88 -12.10
C MET A 87 3.80 6.20 -13.14
N PRO A 88 4.05 6.18 -14.46
CA PRO A 88 2.99 6.38 -15.45
C PRO A 88 1.88 5.32 -15.39
N SER A 89 2.23 4.04 -15.28
CA SER A 89 1.24 2.96 -15.16
C SER A 89 0.53 3.00 -13.81
N LEU A 90 1.21 3.39 -12.72
CA LEU A 90 0.58 3.62 -11.42
C LEU A 90 -0.44 4.77 -11.47
N ASN A 91 -0.14 5.84 -12.22
CA ASN A 91 -1.06 6.94 -12.47
C ASN A 91 -2.30 6.49 -13.26
N SER A 92 -2.13 5.60 -14.25
CA SER A 92 -3.24 4.98 -14.98
C SER A 92 -4.11 4.12 -14.07
N LEU A 93 -3.52 3.30 -13.19
CA LEU A 93 -4.27 2.53 -12.20
C LEU A 93 -5.10 3.46 -11.30
N ALA A 94 -4.52 4.55 -10.80
CA ALA A 94 -5.25 5.52 -9.97
C ALA A 94 -6.46 6.10 -10.71
N GLN A 95 -6.33 6.42 -12.01
CA GLN A 95 -7.42 6.89 -12.86
C GLN A 95 -8.49 5.81 -13.06
N ASN A 96 -8.10 4.56 -13.31
CA ASN A 96 -9.02 3.44 -13.53
C ASN A 96 -9.82 3.08 -12.27
N MET A 97 -9.28 3.41 -11.07
CA MET A 97 -9.87 3.10 -9.77
C MET A 97 -10.54 4.30 -9.09
N LYS A 98 -10.63 5.47 -9.74
CA LYS A 98 -11.09 6.73 -9.12
C LYS A 98 -12.51 6.71 -8.55
N ASN A 99 -13.38 5.83 -9.04
CA ASN A 99 -14.76 5.69 -8.58
C ASN A 99 -14.95 4.57 -7.54
N GLU A 100 -13.86 3.92 -7.15
CA GLU A 100 -13.83 2.85 -6.16
C GLU A 100 -13.44 3.39 -4.77
N SER A 101 -13.76 2.65 -3.72
CA SER A 101 -13.23 2.95 -2.39
C SER A 101 -11.75 2.52 -2.29
N PHE A 102 -10.91 3.22 -3.08
CA PHE A 102 -9.52 2.91 -3.35
C PHE A 102 -8.71 4.20 -3.44
N ARG A 103 -7.54 4.21 -2.84
CA ARG A 103 -6.65 5.37 -2.90
C ARG A 103 -5.20 4.93 -3.07
N ILE A 104 -4.48 5.61 -3.97
CA ILE A 104 -3.03 5.50 -4.09
C ILE A 104 -2.40 6.78 -3.54
N ILE A 105 -1.41 6.62 -2.67
CA ILE A 105 -0.51 7.70 -2.28
C ILE A 105 0.92 7.35 -2.67
N THR A 106 1.67 8.34 -3.15
CA THR A 106 3.09 8.19 -3.42
C THR A 106 3.91 8.98 -2.42
N VAL A 107 4.93 8.35 -1.85
CA VAL A 107 5.78 8.92 -0.80
C VAL A 107 7.23 8.92 -1.25
N ALA A 108 7.75 10.09 -1.59
CA ALA A 108 9.16 10.27 -1.95
C ALA A 108 10.03 10.16 -0.69
N SER A 109 10.70 9.02 -0.53
CA SER A 109 11.47 8.69 0.68
C SER A 109 12.95 9.05 0.56
N GLY A 110 13.52 9.57 1.64
CA GLY A 110 14.91 10.03 1.69
C GLY A 110 15.11 11.39 0.98
N ARG A 111 16.32 11.63 0.49
CA ARG A 111 16.70 12.93 -0.09
C ARG A 111 16.04 13.13 -1.46
N ASN A 112 14.95 13.87 -1.46
CA ASN A 112 14.26 14.33 -2.67
C ASN A 112 13.94 15.82 -2.51
N SER A 113 14.34 16.65 -3.47
CA SER A 113 13.91 18.05 -3.47
C SER A 113 12.46 18.14 -3.96
N LYS A 114 11.69 19.08 -3.39
CA LYS A 114 10.32 19.36 -3.82
C LYS A 114 10.28 19.71 -5.33
N THR A 115 11.21 20.57 -5.78
CA THR A 115 11.31 20.95 -7.19
C THR A 115 11.52 19.74 -8.11
N ALA A 116 12.41 18.79 -7.73
CA ALA A 116 12.64 17.60 -8.56
C ALA A 116 11.41 16.69 -8.63
N ILE A 117 10.63 16.59 -7.53
CA ILE A 117 9.36 15.87 -7.51
C ILE A 117 8.35 16.57 -8.42
N ASP A 118 8.18 17.89 -8.28
CA ASP A 118 7.22 18.67 -9.06
C ASP A 118 7.55 18.62 -10.55
N THR A 119 8.83 18.79 -10.93
CA THR A 119 9.28 18.66 -12.32
C THR A 119 8.92 17.29 -12.88
N PHE A 120 9.27 16.22 -12.16
CA PHE A 120 8.99 14.85 -12.61
C PHE A 120 7.47 14.60 -12.78
N PHE A 121 6.65 15.03 -11.82
CA PHE A 121 5.18 14.87 -11.92
C PHE A 121 4.59 15.64 -13.11
N ASN A 122 5.08 16.84 -13.38
CA ASN A 122 4.63 17.64 -14.50
C ASN A 122 5.07 17.06 -15.85
N ASP A 123 6.35 16.65 -15.95
CA ASP A 123 6.91 16.09 -17.19
C ASP A 123 6.21 14.79 -17.62
N TYR A 124 5.73 13.99 -16.66
CA TYR A 124 5.04 12.73 -16.91
C TYR A 124 3.52 12.80 -16.75
N ASN A 125 2.94 13.98 -16.51
CA ASN A 125 1.49 14.20 -16.34
C ASN A 125 0.85 13.32 -15.26
N LEU A 126 1.49 13.18 -14.09
CA LEU A 126 1.08 12.29 -13.02
C LEU A 126 -0.01 12.95 -12.14
N PHE A 127 -1.12 13.38 -12.73
CA PHE A 127 -2.16 14.20 -12.05
C PHE A 127 -3.09 13.40 -11.14
N ASN A 128 -3.09 12.06 -11.24
CA ASN A 128 -3.93 11.21 -10.40
C ASN A 128 -3.19 10.70 -9.14
N LEU A 129 -1.92 11.08 -8.97
CA LEU A 129 -1.09 10.68 -7.84
C LEU A 129 -0.80 11.85 -6.91
N SER A 130 -0.73 11.59 -5.62
CA SER A 130 -0.37 12.57 -4.60
C SER A 130 1.15 12.73 -4.49
N LYS A 131 1.61 13.92 -4.09
CA LYS A 131 3.03 14.26 -3.91
C LYS A 131 3.38 14.34 -2.42
N TYR A 132 3.47 13.21 -1.74
CA TYR A 132 3.93 13.19 -0.34
C TYR A 132 5.43 12.93 -0.25
N ARG A 133 6.03 13.39 0.86
CA ARG A 133 7.46 13.27 1.14
C ARG A 133 7.70 12.68 2.52
N ASP A 134 8.74 11.87 2.62
CA ASP A 134 9.33 11.35 3.85
C ASP A 134 10.85 11.61 3.83
N PRO A 135 11.31 12.87 4.03
CA PRO A 135 12.70 13.28 3.78
C PRO A 135 13.75 12.56 4.63
N ARG A 136 13.33 12.05 5.79
CA ARG A 136 14.20 11.32 6.73
C ARG A 136 14.08 9.81 6.58
N GLY A 137 13.14 9.30 5.76
CA GLY A 137 12.87 7.88 5.62
C GLY A 137 12.21 7.25 6.86
N ASN A 138 11.70 8.05 7.79
CA ASN A 138 11.11 7.54 9.03
C ASN A 138 9.87 6.68 8.79
N MET A 139 9.04 7.08 7.85
CA MET A 139 7.87 6.31 7.46
C MET A 139 8.29 5.02 6.75
N ALA A 140 9.21 5.12 5.78
CA ALA A 140 9.73 3.94 5.08
C ALA A 140 10.30 2.90 6.07
N ILE A 141 11.08 3.34 7.08
CA ILE A 141 11.60 2.45 8.12
C ILE A 141 10.47 1.80 8.92
N LYS A 142 9.47 2.56 9.39
CA LYS A 142 8.33 2.04 10.16
C LYS A 142 7.50 1.01 9.38
N TYR A 143 7.46 1.13 8.05
CA TYR A 143 6.75 0.23 7.15
C TYR A 143 7.64 -0.93 6.63
N GLY A 144 8.88 -1.05 7.15
CA GLY A 144 9.79 -2.13 6.77
C GLY A 144 10.24 -2.06 5.31
N VAL A 145 10.30 -0.85 4.73
CA VAL A 145 10.77 -0.64 3.35
C VAL A 145 12.30 -0.73 3.32
N THR A 146 12.82 -1.74 2.64
CA THR A 146 14.27 -2.01 2.53
C THR A 146 14.84 -1.69 1.14
N ALA A 147 13.98 -1.53 0.13
CA ALA A 147 14.36 -1.22 -1.25
C ALA A 147 13.30 -0.33 -1.91
N LEU A 148 13.66 0.39 -2.99
CA LEU A 148 12.75 1.19 -3.80
C LEU A 148 12.68 0.65 -5.23
N PRO A 149 11.50 0.69 -5.86
CA PRO A 149 10.22 0.98 -5.24
C PRO A 149 9.73 -0.15 -4.33
N THR A 150 8.95 0.20 -3.33
CA THR A 150 8.13 -0.76 -2.57
C THR A 150 6.72 -0.22 -2.49
N THR A 151 5.74 -1.05 -2.85
CA THR A 151 4.32 -0.71 -2.77
C THR A 151 3.64 -1.59 -1.73
N ILE A 152 2.94 -0.98 -0.78
CA ILE A 152 2.24 -1.67 0.32
C ILE A 152 0.75 -1.45 0.16
N VAL A 153 -0.02 -2.53 0.27
CA VAL A 153 -1.49 -2.54 0.16
C VAL A 153 -2.09 -2.78 1.54
N ILE A 154 -2.97 -1.87 1.97
CA ILE A 154 -3.50 -1.82 3.33
C ILE A 154 -5.03 -1.76 3.25
N ASN A 155 -5.72 -2.45 4.16
CA ASN A 155 -7.17 -2.41 4.28
C ASN A 155 -7.65 -1.23 5.16
N SER A 156 -8.99 -1.02 5.23
CA SER A 156 -9.62 0.04 6.02
C SER A 156 -9.36 -0.03 7.53
N THR A 157 -8.89 -1.16 8.04
CA THR A 157 -8.53 -1.30 9.46
C THR A 157 -7.07 -1.00 9.75
N GLY A 158 -6.25 -0.70 8.72
CA GLY A 158 -4.82 -0.43 8.86
C GLY A 158 -3.93 -1.68 8.83
N VAL A 159 -4.48 -2.83 8.45
CA VAL A 159 -3.72 -4.08 8.31
C VAL A 159 -3.17 -4.19 6.90
N GLU A 160 -1.88 -4.54 6.79
CA GLU A 160 -1.26 -4.84 5.51
C GLU A 160 -1.84 -6.12 4.90
N ILE A 161 -2.39 -6.00 3.69
CA ILE A 161 -2.82 -7.16 2.88
C ILE A 161 -1.60 -7.82 2.23
N GLY A 162 -0.65 -7.01 1.77
CA GLY A 162 0.58 -7.47 1.15
C GLY A 162 1.35 -6.34 0.51
N ARG A 163 2.46 -6.68 -0.16
CA ARG A 163 3.37 -5.72 -0.77
C ARG A 163 4.01 -6.22 -2.07
N ILE A 164 4.50 -5.29 -2.86
CA ILE A 164 5.36 -5.54 -4.01
C ILE A 164 6.69 -4.84 -3.77
N ILE A 165 7.79 -5.56 -3.98
CA ILE A 165 9.16 -5.00 -3.93
C ILE A 165 9.71 -5.01 -5.36
N GLY A 166 10.10 -3.85 -5.86
CA GLY A 166 10.49 -3.63 -7.26
C GLY A 166 9.34 -3.10 -8.12
N ASP A 167 9.67 -2.65 -9.33
CA ASP A 167 8.72 -2.08 -10.28
C ASP A 167 7.86 -3.14 -10.96
N ILE A 168 6.62 -2.76 -11.26
CA ILE A 168 5.70 -3.54 -12.11
C ILE A 168 4.97 -2.62 -13.09
N ASP A 169 4.34 -3.19 -14.10
CA ASP A 169 3.33 -2.51 -14.90
C ASP A 169 1.98 -2.57 -14.18
N TRP A 170 1.53 -1.41 -13.66
CA TRP A 170 0.28 -1.28 -12.91
C TRP A 170 -0.97 -1.18 -13.80
N ASP A 171 -0.81 -0.94 -15.12
CA ASP A 171 -1.90 -0.70 -16.07
C ASP A 171 -2.27 -1.95 -16.88
N THR A 172 -2.04 -3.14 -16.32
CA THR A 172 -2.47 -4.39 -16.93
C THR A 172 -3.92 -4.73 -16.54
N PRO A 173 -4.70 -5.40 -17.41
CA PRO A 173 -6.05 -5.86 -17.07
C PRO A 173 -6.09 -6.68 -15.76
N ASP A 174 -5.13 -7.57 -15.56
CA ASP A 174 -5.06 -8.43 -14.38
C ASP A 174 -4.83 -7.62 -13.10
N THR A 175 -3.97 -6.60 -13.15
CA THR A 175 -3.72 -5.70 -12.04
C THR A 175 -5.00 -4.92 -11.66
N ILE A 176 -5.71 -4.38 -12.64
CA ILE A 176 -6.96 -3.66 -12.41
C ILE A 176 -8.03 -4.59 -11.81
N ILE A 177 -8.19 -5.81 -12.35
CA ILE A 177 -9.12 -6.83 -11.84
C ILE A 177 -8.75 -7.20 -10.40
N PHE A 178 -7.47 -7.41 -10.12
CA PHE A 178 -6.97 -7.73 -8.77
C PHE A 178 -7.37 -6.66 -7.75
N PHE A 179 -7.10 -5.39 -8.03
CA PHE A 179 -7.43 -4.30 -7.10
C PHE A 179 -8.94 -4.11 -6.95
N LYS A 180 -9.73 -4.23 -8.02
CA LYS A 180 -11.20 -4.24 -7.93
C LYS A 180 -11.69 -5.38 -7.03
N LYS A 181 -11.09 -6.55 -7.13
CA LYS A 181 -11.42 -7.69 -6.26
C LYS A 181 -11.06 -7.39 -4.81
N LEU A 182 -9.90 -6.81 -4.52
CA LEU A 182 -9.54 -6.42 -3.16
C LEU A 182 -10.56 -5.43 -2.56
N VAL A 183 -11.01 -4.44 -3.34
CA VAL A 183 -12.06 -3.48 -2.88
C VAL A 183 -13.37 -4.19 -2.56
N THR A 184 -13.77 -5.22 -3.32
CA THR A 184 -15.00 -5.98 -3.01
C THR A 184 -14.89 -6.84 -1.75
N LEU A 185 -13.68 -7.18 -1.34
CA LEU A 185 -13.38 -8.00 -0.16
C LEU A 185 -13.18 -7.17 1.11
N GLY A 186 -12.84 -5.88 1.00
CA GLY A 186 -12.55 -4.94 2.09
C GLY A 186 -13.77 -4.38 2.83
#